data_dfa10ee7877cac3612381347ccdd005c
#
_entry.id   dfa10ee7877cac3612381347ccdd005c
#
_cell.length_a   1.000
_cell.length_b   1.000
_cell.length_c   1.000
_cell.angle_alpha   90.00
_cell.angle_beta   90.00
_cell.angle_gamma   90.00
#
_symmetry.space_group_name_H-M   'P 1'
#
loop_
_entity.id
_entity.type
_entity.pdbx_description
1 polymer ?
#
loop_
_entity_poly.entity_id
_entity_poly.type
_entity_poly.pdbx_seq_one_letter_code
_entity_poly.pdbx_strand_id
1 'polypeptide(L)'
;LPQSTYAPFPMKVIDAVLLGRSPYTSFVPRSEDRQEAVRILEELGLSPMAFRDISQLSGGERQQVLLARTLAQNPQLLLLDEPTSSLDLKNQLQTMELIRRLCRQKGLTAVAAIHDINLAAMFCDRFLMLRKTSLFAYGGEEVLTPENIRAVYGVNVQVAALKDRHFILPLLPESDEKSF
;
A
#
# COMPACT_ATOMS: atom_id res chain seq x y z
N LEU A 1 -4.78 -1.66 7.43
CA LEU A 1 -6.09 -1.68 6.78
C LEU A 1 -6.52 -3.14 6.63
N PRO A 2 -7.66 -3.57 7.18
CA PRO A 2 -8.12 -4.95 7.00
C PRO A 2 -8.51 -5.21 5.54
N GLN A 3 -8.18 -6.41 5.04
CA GLN A 3 -8.35 -6.85 3.65
C GLN A 3 -9.81 -6.91 3.16
N SER A 4 -10.79 -6.87 4.03
CA SER A 4 -12.21 -6.88 3.64
C SER A 4 -13.07 -6.11 4.63
N THR A 5 -13.44 -4.91 4.26
CA THR A 5 -14.54 -4.20 4.92
C THR A 5 -15.81 -4.38 4.07
N TYR A 6 -16.48 -5.52 4.21
CA TYR A 6 -17.88 -5.61 3.78
C TYR A 6 -18.68 -4.74 4.74
N ALA A 7 -19.06 -3.55 4.30
CA ALA A 7 -20.12 -2.82 4.97
C ALA A 7 -21.42 -3.61 4.73
N PRO A 8 -22.12 -4.09 5.77
CA PRO A 8 -23.36 -4.84 5.59
C PRO A 8 -24.51 -3.98 5.05
N PHE A 9 -24.28 -2.71 4.82
CA PHE A 9 -25.24 -1.74 4.29
C PHE A 9 -24.64 -0.97 3.12
N PRO A 10 -25.45 -0.57 2.12
CA PRO A 10 -25.00 0.29 1.04
C PRO A 10 -24.44 1.59 1.63
N MET A 11 -23.16 1.88 1.33
CA MET A 11 -22.44 3.04 1.84
C MET A 11 -21.84 3.82 0.68
N LYS A 12 -22.07 5.12 0.65
CA LYS A 12 -21.45 6.00 -0.34
C LYS A 12 -19.97 6.26 -0.02
N VAL A 13 -19.20 6.54 -1.07
CA VAL A 13 -17.77 6.85 -0.95
C VAL A 13 -17.52 8.00 0.03
N ILE A 14 -18.30 9.08 -0.07
CA ILE A 14 -18.18 10.23 0.85
C ILE A 14 -18.42 9.83 2.31
N ASP A 15 -19.39 8.95 2.56
CA ASP A 15 -19.73 8.51 3.91
C ASP A 15 -18.60 7.62 4.48
N ALA A 16 -17.96 6.79 3.63
CA ALA A 16 -16.80 6.00 4.03
C ALA A 16 -15.60 6.87 4.43
N VAL A 17 -15.35 7.95 3.70
CA VAL A 17 -14.29 8.89 4.03
C VAL A 17 -14.61 9.64 5.31
N LEU A 18 -15.87 10.05 5.50
CA LEU A 18 -16.36 10.68 6.74
C LEU A 18 -16.16 9.78 7.96
N LEU A 19 -16.26 8.45 7.84
CA LEU A 19 -15.94 7.55 8.95
C LEU A 19 -14.49 7.70 9.44
N GLY A 20 -13.58 8.15 8.59
CA GLY A 20 -12.20 8.48 8.97
C GLY A 20 -12.13 9.65 9.95
N ARG A 21 -13.14 10.53 9.97
CA ARG A 21 -13.23 11.67 10.89
C ARG A 21 -13.77 11.30 12.28
N SER A 22 -14.25 10.07 12.46
CA SER A 22 -14.84 9.62 13.75
C SER A 22 -14.00 9.93 15.00
N PRO A 23 -12.66 9.90 14.99
CA PRO A 23 -11.85 10.28 16.14
C PRO A 23 -12.01 11.74 16.56
N TYR A 24 -12.49 12.61 15.67
CA TYR A 24 -12.60 14.06 15.88
C TYR A 24 -14.04 14.54 16.07
N THR A 25 -15.02 13.65 15.85
CA THR A 25 -16.44 14.02 15.86
C THR A 25 -17.21 13.28 16.94
N SER A 26 -18.23 13.95 17.50
CA SER A 26 -19.32 13.27 18.20
C SER A 26 -20.18 12.48 17.18
N PHE A 27 -21.26 11.86 17.62
CA PHE A 27 -22.15 11.00 16.82
C PHE A 27 -22.62 11.57 15.47
N VAL A 28 -22.52 12.89 15.26
CA VAL A 28 -22.92 13.55 13.99
C VAL A 28 -21.72 14.31 13.41
N PRO A 29 -21.32 14.04 12.15
CA PRO A 29 -20.26 14.79 11.47
C PRO A 29 -20.61 16.27 11.35
N ARG A 30 -19.67 17.15 11.69
CA ARG A 30 -19.80 18.59 11.56
C ARG A 30 -19.64 19.02 10.10
N SER A 31 -20.00 20.28 9.79
CA SER A 31 -19.76 20.86 8.45
C SER A 31 -18.30 20.81 8.03
N GLU A 32 -17.38 21.05 8.97
CA GLU A 32 -15.93 21.02 8.78
C GLU A 32 -15.43 19.61 8.38
N ASP A 33 -15.98 18.57 8.98
CA ASP A 33 -15.62 17.18 8.64
C ASP A 33 -16.07 16.81 7.22
N ARG A 34 -17.24 17.30 6.81
CA ARG A 34 -17.72 17.12 5.43
C ARG A 34 -16.85 17.86 4.42
N GLN A 35 -16.45 19.08 4.73
CA GLN A 35 -15.55 19.87 3.88
C GLN A 35 -14.20 19.17 3.75
N GLU A 36 -13.63 18.65 4.84
CA GLU A 36 -12.39 17.91 4.80
C GLU A 36 -12.50 16.61 3.98
N ALA A 37 -13.60 15.86 4.12
CA ALA A 37 -13.82 14.67 3.31
C ALA A 37 -13.92 15.00 1.80
N VAL A 38 -14.60 16.09 1.44
CA VAL A 38 -14.67 16.57 0.06
C VAL A 38 -13.29 16.94 -0.44
N ARG A 39 -12.52 17.71 0.33
CA ARG A 39 -11.14 18.12 -0.03
C ARG A 39 -10.24 16.92 -0.31
N ILE A 40 -10.33 15.87 0.54
CA ILE A 40 -9.53 14.66 0.35
C ILE A 40 -9.97 13.92 -0.92
N LEU A 41 -11.26 13.83 -1.19
CA LEU A 41 -11.76 13.21 -2.43
C LEU A 41 -11.28 13.96 -3.67
N GLU A 42 -11.27 15.29 -3.62
CA GLU A 42 -10.74 16.13 -4.72
C GLU A 42 -9.24 15.89 -4.92
N GLU A 43 -8.45 15.91 -3.83
CA GLU A 43 -7.01 15.68 -3.85
C GLU A 43 -6.62 14.32 -4.47
N LEU A 44 -7.46 13.31 -4.24
CA LEU A 44 -7.25 11.95 -4.76
C LEU A 44 -7.92 11.70 -6.12
N GLY A 45 -8.63 12.69 -6.67
CA GLY A 45 -9.37 12.55 -7.92
C GLY A 45 -10.60 11.65 -7.82
N LEU A 46 -11.15 11.47 -6.62
CA LEU A 46 -12.29 10.59 -6.33
C LEU A 46 -13.65 11.32 -6.34
N SER A 47 -13.66 12.64 -6.56
CA SER A 47 -14.90 13.46 -6.56
C SER A 47 -15.99 12.91 -7.49
N PRO A 48 -15.70 12.40 -8.71
CA PRO A 48 -16.74 11.87 -9.60
C PRO A 48 -17.49 10.67 -9.03
N MET A 49 -16.89 9.95 -8.06
CA MET A 49 -17.50 8.78 -7.45
C MET A 49 -17.97 9.00 -6.01
N ALA A 50 -17.93 10.24 -5.50
CA ALA A 50 -18.26 10.58 -4.12
C ALA A 50 -19.62 10.02 -3.64
N PHE A 51 -20.62 10.00 -4.54
CA PHE A 51 -21.97 9.52 -4.25
C PHE A 51 -22.27 8.10 -4.76
N ARG A 52 -21.28 7.42 -5.34
CA ARG A 52 -21.43 6.01 -5.75
C ARG A 52 -21.36 5.11 -4.52
N ASP A 53 -22.00 3.95 -4.62
CA ASP A 53 -21.91 2.91 -3.60
C ASP A 53 -20.53 2.23 -3.69
N ILE A 54 -19.89 1.98 -2.54
CA ILE A 54 -18.57 1.32 -2.47
C ILE A 54 -18.62 -0.08 -3.09
N SER A 55 -19.76 -0.77 -3.01
CA SER A 55 -19.94 -2.10 -3.60
C SER A 55 -19.80 -2.10 -5.12
N GLN A 56 -20.04 -0.96 -5.77
CA GLN A 56 -19.95 -0.78 -7.23
C GLN A 56 -18.56 -0.39 -7.73
N LEU A 57 -17.61 -0.23 -6.81
CA LEU A 57 -16.25 0.18 -7.14
C LEU A 57 -15.39 -1.02 -7.54
N SER A 58 -14.47 -0.80 -8.48
CA SER A 58 -13.37 -1.72 -8.75
C SER A 58 -12.47 -1.89 -7.52
N GLY A 59 -11.65 -2.94 -7.50
CA GLY A 59 -10.69 -3.16 -6.41
C GLY A 59 -9.75 -1.98 -6.18
N GLY A 60 -9.21 -1.39 -7.27
CA GLY A 60 -8.33 -0.22 -7.20
C GLY A 60 -9.04 1.03 -6.67
N GLU A 61 -10.24 1.33 -7.16
CA GLU A 61 -11.05 2.46 -6.66
C GLU A 61 -11.38 2.28 -5.18
N ARG A 62 -11.73 1.07 -4.77
CA ARG A 62 -11.99 0.76 -3.35
C ARG A 62 -10.76 0.99 -2.49
N GLN A 63 -9.59 0.58 -2.95
CA GLN A 63 -8.32 0.80 -2.25
C GLN A 63 -8.02 2.30 -2.08
N GLN A 64 -8.27 3.11 -3.11
CA GLN A 64 -8.12 4.56 -3.04
C GLN A 64 -9.10 5.19 -2.03
N VAL A 65 -10.34 4.69 -1.95
CA VAL A 65 -11.32 5.15 -0.94
C VAL A 65 -10.87 4.79 0.48
N LEU A 66 -10.29 3.60 0.70
CA LEU A 66 -9.73 3.21 1.99
C LEU A 66 -8.55 4.11 2.37
N LEU A 67 -7.69 4.47 1.41
CA LEU A 67 -6.61 5.43 1.63
C LEU A 67 -7.17 6.81 1.96
N ALA A 68 -8.20 7.30 1.24
CA ALA A 68 -8.89 8.55 1.52
C ALA A 68 -9.44 8.59 2.95
N ARG A 69 -10.10 7.50 3.38
CA ARG A 69 -10.59 7.34 4.76
C ARG A 69 -9.46 7.42 5.79
N THR A 70 -8.32 6.81 5.51
CA THR A 70 -7.16 6.85 6.41
C THR A 70 -6.57 8.26 6.49
N LEU A 71 -6.48 8.96 5.36
CA LEU A 71 -6.01 10.35 5.32
C LEU A 71 -6.94 11.33 6.05
N ALA A 72 -8.25 11.04 6.08
CA ALA A 72 -9.21 11.84 6.83
C ALA A 72 -8.93 11.87 8.34
N GLN A 73 -8.15 10.94 8.86
CA GLN A 73 -7.67 10.95 10.24
C GLN A 73 -6.49 11.93 10.46
N ASN A 74 -6.06 12.63 9.43
CA ASN A 74 -4.88 13.52 9.47
C ASN A 74 -3.66 12.86 10.15
N PRO A 75 -3.24 11.67 9.69
CA PRO A 75 -2.19 10.89 10.34
C PRO A 75 -0.82 11.50 10.08
N GLN A 76 0.15 11.25 10.98
CA GLN A 76 1.57 11.44 10.74
C GLN A 76 2.24 10.18 10.23
N LEU A 77 1.66 9.02 10.53
CA LEU A 77 2.14 7.68 10.18
C LEU A 77 1.02 6.87 9.54
N LEU A 78 1.28 6.33 8.35
CA LEU A 78 0.41 5.36 7.67
C LEU A 78 0.94 3.95 7.93
N LEU A 79 0.09 3.08 8.46
CA LEU A 79 0.36 1.65 8.55
C LEU A 79 -0.50 0.93 7.52
N LEU A 80 0.15 0.31 6.55
CA LEU A 80 -0.49 -0.32 5.40
C LEU A 80 -0.17 -1.82 5.41
N ASP A 81 -1.21 -2.63 5.46
CA ASP A 81 -1.09 -4.07 5.37
C ASP A 81 -1.51 -4.52 3.97
N GLU A 82 -0.55 -5.01 3.20
CA GLU A 82 -0.70 -5.47 1.82
C GLU A 82 -1.54 -4.52 0.93
N PRO A 83 -1.15 -3.24 0.78
CA PRO A 83 -2.01 -2.25 0.10
C PRO A 83 -2.26 -2.54 -1.39
N THR A 84 -1.64 -3.57 -1.94
CA THR A 84 -1.70 -3.91 -3.38
C THR A 84 -2.07 -5.36 -3.67
N SER A 85 -2.33 -6.21 -2.66
CA SER A 85 -2.42 -7.67 -2.79
C SER A 85 -3.55 -8.16 -3.73
N SER A 86 -4.62 -7.42 -3.90
CA SER A 86 -5.77 -7.80 -4.75
C SER A 86 -5.91 -6.98 -6.03
N LEU A 87 -4.84 -6.28 -6.42
CA LEU A 87 -4.84 -5.36 -7.54
C LEU A 87 -4.06 -5.93 -8.73
N ASP A 88 -4.49 -5.61 -9.94
CA ASP A 88 -3.68 -5.82 -11.15
C ASP A 88 -2.44 -4.91 -11.15
N LEU A 89 -1.47 -5.22 -12.00
CA LEU A 89 -0.19 -4.52 -12.08
C LEU A 89 -0.35 -3.01 -12.23
N LYS A 90 -1.29 -2.55 -13.08
CA LYS A 90 -1.53 -1.12 -13.28
C LYS A 90 -1.99 -0.45 -11.99
N ASN A 91 -2.97 -1.04 -11.32
CA ASN A 91 -3.54 -0.52 -10.08
C ASN A 91 -2.54 -0.61 -8.92
N GLN A 92 -1.69 -1.64 -8.87
CA GLN A 92 -0.58 -1.73 -7.90
C GLN A 92 0.37 -0.55 -8.03
N LEU A 93 0.87 -0.29 -9.24
CA LEU A 93 1.79 0.82 -9.51
C LEU A 93 1.16 2.17 -9.19
N GLN A 94 -0.08 2.38 -9.58
CA GLN A 94 -0.81 3.62 -9.30
C GLN A 94 -1.02 3.85 -7.80
N THR A 95 -1.36 2.79 -7.05
CA THR A 95 -1.55 2.87 -5.60
C THR A 95 -0.24 3.20 -4.88
N MET A 96 0.85 2.54 -5.24
CA MET A 96 2.16 2.82 -4.63
C MET A 96 2.68 4.22 -4.97
N GLU A 97 2.51 4.67 -6.22
CA GLU A 97 2.88 6.03 -6.60
C GLU A 97 2.04 7.09 -5.87
N LEU A 98 0.74 6.83 -5.68
CA LEU A 98 -0.13 7.70 -4.89
C LEU A 98 0.35 7.80 -3.43
N ILE A 99 0.65 6.67 -2.78
CA ILE A 99 1.17 6.64 -1.41
C ILE A 99 2.48 7.43 -1.33
N ARG A 100 3.43 7.18 -2.25
CA ARG A 100 4.72 7.87 -2.29
C ARG A 100 4.55 9.39 -2.46
N ARG A 101 3.68 9.81 -3.37
CA ARG A 101 3.34 11.22 -3.59
C ARG A 101 2.78 11.88 -2.34
N LEU A 102 1.83 11.22 -1.66
CA LEU A 102 1.23 11.72 -0.42
C LEU A 102 2.26 11.85 0.71
N CYS A 103 3.14 10.86 0.87
CA CYS A 103 4.22 10.93 1.85
C CYS A 103 5.10 12.16 1.62
N ARG A 104 5.51 12.41 0.37
CA ARG A 104 6.36 13.56 0.02
C ARG A 104 5.64 14.90 0.18
N GLN A 105 4.39 15.00 -0.28
CA GLN A 105 3.63 16.26 -0.26
C GLN A 105 3.17 16.67 1.14
N LYS A 106 2.84 15.70 1.98
CA LYS A 106 2.29 15.93 3.33
C LYS A 106 3.29 15.70 4.46
N GLY A 107 4.52 15.29 4.14
CA GLY A 107 5.51 14.92 5.16
C GLY A 107 5.12 13.69 5.98
N LEU A 108 4.33 12.76 5.38
CA LEU A 108 3.89 11.54 6.05
C LEU A 108 4.99 10.49 6.02
N THR A 109 5.02 9.66 7.06
CA THR A 109 5.76 8.40 7.04
C THR A 109 4.79 7.26 6.73
N ALA A 110 5.15 6.36 5.80
CA ALA A 110 4.38 5.15 5.55
C ALA A 110 5.23 3.91 5.89
N VAL A 111 4.63 2.97 6.61
CA VAL A 111 5.17 1.63 6.82
C VAL A 111 4.19 0.65 6.18
N ALA A 112 4.66 -0.12 5.22
CA ALA A 112 3.83 -1.06 4.46
C ALA A 112 4.39 -2.48 4.54
N ALA A 113 3.54 -3.45 4.83
CA ALA A 113 3.84 -4.85 4.59
C ALA A 113 3.58 -5.14 3.10
N ILE A 114 4.60 -5.57 2.38
CA ILE A 114 4.54 -5.80 0.93
C ILE A 114 5.17 -7.17 0.65
N HIS A 115 4.44 -8.03 -0.08
CA HIS A 115 4.94 -9.35 -0.47
C HIS A 115 5.82 -9.31 -1.71
N ASP A 116 5.51 -8.42 -2.65
CA ASP A 116 6.30 -8.24 -3.87
C ASP A 116 7.55 -7.41 -3.58
N ILE A 117 8.70 -8.09 -3.52
CA ILE A 117 9.99 -7.47 -3.23
C ILE A 117 10.43 -6.48 -4.33
N ASN A 118 10.05 -6.72 -5.60
CA ASN A 118 10.34 -5.79 -6.68
C ASN A 118 9.50 -4.52 -6.57
N LEU A 119 8.22 -4.67 -6.20
CA LEU A 119 7.38 -3.52 -5.92
C LEU A 119 7.91 -2.70 -4.74
N ALA A 120 8.35 -3.37 -3.68
CA ALA A 120 9.01 -2.70 -2.55
C ALA A 120 10.29 -1.97 -2.99
N ALA A 121 11.17 -2.61 -3.77
CA ALA A 121 12.40 -1.99 -4.28
C ALA A 121 12.13 -0.76 -5.17
N MET A 122 11.00 -0.73 -5.88
CA MET A 122 10.62 0.40 -6.73
C MET A 122 10.13 1.63 -5.95
N PHE A 123 9.50 1.45 -4.80
CA PHE A 123 8.75 2.52 -4.15
C PHE A 123 9.22 2.88 -2.75
N CYS A 124 9.90 1.97 -2.04
CA CYS A 124 10.32 2.19 -0.67
C CYS A 124 11.74 2.75 -0.58
N ASP A 125 11.98 3.62 0.41
CA ASP A 125 13.29 4.21 0.68
C ASP A 125 14.07 3.38 1.73
N ARG A 126 13.35 2.62 2.56
CA ARG A 126 13.90 1.78 3.63
C ARG A 126 13.20 0.44 3.69
N PHE A 127 13.95 -0.58 4.06
CA PHE A 127 13.51 -1.96 4.11
C PHE A 127 13.72 -2.52 5.51
N LEU A 128 12.70 -3.19 6.01
CA LEU A 128 12.67 -3.86 7.28
C LEU A 128 12.40 -5.34 7.00
N MET A 129 13.46 -6.14 6.97
CA MET A 129 13.37 -7.56 6.67
C MET A 129 13.14 -8.35 7.96
N LEU A 130 12.07 -9.12 7.98
CA LEU A 130 11.71 -9.95 9.12
C LEU A 130 11.97 -11.43 8.82
N ARG A 131 12.58 -12.12 9.75
CA ARG A 131 12.74 -13.58 9.68
C ARG A 131 12.16 -14.21 10.92
N LYS A 132 11.17 -15.09 10.75
CA LYS A 132 10.35 -15.60 11.85
C LYS A 132 9.72 -14.42 12.63
N THR A 133 10.08 -14.21 13.88
CA THR A 133 9.56 -13.17 14.76
C THR A 133 10.57 -12.08 15.07
N SER A 134 11.70 -12.03 14.35
CA SER A 134 12.81 -11.12 14.66
C SER A 134 13.15 -10.23 13.47
N LEU A 135 13.63 -9.02 13.76
CA LEU A 135 14.25 -8.16 12.78
C LEU A 135 15.56 -8.83 12.32
N PHE A 136 15.64 -9.08 11.01
CA PHE A 136 16.80 -9.70 10.37
C PHE A 136 17.75 -8.65 9.79
N ALA A 137 17.20 -7.68 9.05
CA ALA A 137 17.98 -6.58 8.48
C ALA A 137 17.12 -5.32 8.39
N TYR A 138 17.77 -4.14 8.49
CA TYR A 138 17.15 -2.84 8.31
C TYR A 138 18.12 -1.91 7.60
N GLY A 139 17.66 -1.24 6.55
CA GLY A 139 18.48 -0.31 5.79
C GLY A 139 17.78 0.23 4.56
N GLY A 140 18.56 0.86 3.67
CA GLY A 140 18.14 1.23 2.33
C GLY A 140 18.23 0.04 1.35
N GLU A 141 18.47 0.32 0.07
CA GLU A 141 18.60 -0.73 -0.96
C GLU A 141 19.80 -1.66 -0.74
N GLU A 142 20.78 -1.26 0.06
CA GLU A 142 21.96 -2.06 0.41
C GLU A 142 21.64 -3.35 1.17
N VAL A 143 20.46 -3.46 1.76
CA VAL A 143 20.03 -4.70 2.43
C VAL A 143 19.39 -5.72 1.47
N LEU A 144 19.09 -5.33 0.24
CA LEU A 144 18.49 -6.19 -0.78
C LEU A 144 19.57 -7.04 -1.49
N THR A 145 20.32 -7.82 -0.71
CA THR A 145 21.36 -8.71 -1.25
C THR A 145 20.82 -10.11 -1.49
N PRO A 146 21.43 -10.90 -2.41
CA PRO A 146 21.05 -12.30 -2.62
C PRO A 146 21.05 -13.12 -1.33
N GLU A 147 22.04 -12.89 -0.46
CA GLU A 147 22.20 -13.60 0.81
C GLU A 147 21.05 -13.29 1.77
N ASN A 148 20.70 -12.00 1.92
CA ASN A 148 19.61 -11.57 2.77
C ASN A 148 18.25 -12.07 2.27
N ILE A 149 18.03 -11.98 0.96
CA ILE A 149 16.79 -12.47 0.34
C ILE A 149 16.68 -13.99 0.52
N ARG A 150 17.76 -14.73 0.27
CA ARG A 150 17.78 -16.17 0.50
C ARG A 150 17.50 -16.52 1.97
N ALA A 151 18.08 -15.77 2.92
CA ALA A 151 17.88 -16.01 4.34
C ALA A 151 16.42 -15.81 4.80
N VAL A 152 15.72 -14.85 4.20
CA VAL A 152 14.34 -14.48 4.57
C VAL A 152 13.31 -15.27 3.78
N TYR A 153 13.48 -15.38 2.45
CA TYR A 153 12.50 -15.98 1.53
C TYR A 153 12.80 -17.45 1.19
N GLY A 154 14.03 -17.91 1.45
CA GLY A 154 14.43 -19.29 1.11
C GLY A 154 14.68 -19.54 -0.38
N VAL A 155 14.81 -18.49 -1.19
CA VAL A 155 14.94 -18.55 -2.66
C VAL A 155 16.27 -17.96 -3.10
N ASN A 156 16.95 -18.61 -4.03
CA ASN A 156 18.12 -18.03 -4.68
C ASN A 156 17.67 -16.96 -5.66
N VAL A 157 18.37 -15.83 -5.66
CA VAL A 157 18.06 -14.71 -6.53
C VAL A 157 19.33 -14.11 -7.10
N GLN A 158 19.20 -13.46 -8.25
CA GLN A 158 20.17 -12.50 -8.76
C GLN A 158 19.61 -11.09 -8.56
N VAL A 159 20.42 -10.19 -8.02
CA VAL A 159 20.07 -8.77 -7.92
C VAL A 159 20.74 -8.05 -9.10
N ALA A 160 19.94 -7.47 -9.97
CA ALA A 160 20.39 -6.72 -11.13
C ALA A 160 20.08 -5.23 -10.93
N ALA A 161 21.02 -4.36 -11.22
CA ALA A 161 20.79 -2.91 -11.25
C ALA A 161 20.35 -2.52 -12.67
N LEU A 162 19.19 -1.85 -12.78
CA LEU A 162 18.72 -1.26 -14.02
C LEU A 162 18.44 0.23 -13.75
N LYS A 163 19.24 1.11 -14.38
CA LYS A 163 19.28 2.54 -14.05
C LYS A 163 19.61 2.70 -12.54
N ASP A 164 18.77 3.42 -11.80
CA ASP A 164 18.96 3.70 -10.37
C ASP A 164 18.12 2.77 -9.47
N ARG A 165 17.75 1.57 -9.96
CA ARG A 165 16.86 0.63 -9.25
C ARG A 165 17.43 -0.78 -9.23
N HIS A 166 17.17 -1.49 -8.14
CA HIS A 166 17.46 -2.91 -7.99
C HIS A 166 16.25 -3.75 -8.43
N PHE A 167 16.54 -4.79 -9.23
CA PHE A 167 15.58 -5.81 -9.63
C PHE A 167 16.02 -7.16 -9.08
N ILE A 168 15.11 -7.84 -8.44
CA ILE A 168 15.34 -9.15 -7.83
C ILE A 168 14.76 -10.20 -8.77
N LEU A 169 15.65 -10.99 -9.35
CA LEU A 169 15.31 -12.06 -10.30
C LEU A 169 15.43 -13.41 -9.59
N PRO A 170 14.32 -14.12 -9.36
CA PRO A 170 14.38 -15.47 -8.81
C PRO A 170 15.12 -16.42 -9.76
N LEU A 171 16.03 -17.22 -9.20
CA LEU A 171 16.72 -18.29 -9.92
C LEU A 171 15.97 -19.59 -9.68
N LEU A 172 15.54 -20.24 -10.75
CA LEU A 172 14.99 -21.58 -10.67
C LEU A 172 16.11 -22.55 -10.23
N PRO A 173 15.82 -23.55 -9.41
CA PRO A 173 16.76 -24.62 -9.17
C PRO A 173 17.12 -25.24 -10.52
N GLU A 174 18.42 -25.49 -10.76
CA GLU A 174 18.84 -26.23 -11.94
C GLU A 174 18.04 -27.54 -11.95
N SER A 175 17.23 -27.73 -12.97
CA SER A 175 16.60 -29.03 -13.19
C SER A 175 17.74 -30.02 -13.36
N ASP A 176 17.83 -31.01 -12.46
CA ASP A 176 18.70 -32.16 -12.65
C ASP A 176 18.33 -32.82 -14.00
N GLU A 177 18.97 -32.37 -15.10
CA GLU A 177 18.97 -33.06 -16.35
C GLU A 177 19.86 -34.32 -16.21
N LYS A 178 19.43 -35.25 -15.34
CA LYS A 178 19.93 -36.62 -15.32
C LYS A 178 18.84 -37.57 -14.88
N SER A 179 17.96 -37.91 -15.76
CA SER A 179 17.27 -39.22 -15.78
C SER A 179 16.42 -39.34 -17.05
N PHE A 180 17.05 -39.69 -18.16
CA PHE A 180 16.47 -40.51 -19.22
C PHE A 180 17.43 -41.65 -19.54
#